data_f8fd86386cbe8edd6844755301a5649e
#
_entry.id   f8fd86386cbe8edd6844755301a5649e
#
_cell.length_a   1.000
_cell.length_b   1.000
_cell.length_c   1.000
_cell.angle_alpha   90.00
_cell.angle_beta   90.00
_cell.angle_gamma   90.00
#
_symmetry.space_group_name_H-M   'P 1'
#
loop_
_entity.id
_entity.type
_entity.pdbx_description
1 polymer ?
#
loop_
_entity_poly.entity_id
_entity_poly.type
_entity_poly.pdbx_seq_one_letter_code
_entity_poly.pdbx_strand_id
1 'polypeptide(L)'
;MNSSIENIVQSNIDASKNLVIALSGGVDSSVLAHILCKISKNIRLVFVQHNQVHSKDLETSAKKVAKSLNLDLEVIQTSLKPNSSETVLRDERYKHLLSNLKKDEVLLTGHNLSDKAETLLINLFRGTRLEGLKSINSENSLSSKPMINISKKEIYEYANKNDIPYSEDPTNKDNNIVRNWIRNFLIPEINNKFPGSFESKADQLSNEVAFRSNYDNDNLKYIKKSEGYVEIPALLLDNISLEKQYYLNRVGKYIGMNSIEKKDIEKVEKVIDENIKIDFFKGWICFKSGGSVLFIDKNKWIINDKSNFEKYGFFNFKKISSIDIYNKWSISIPEGSNVSIQTLQDGEKITSGNNSLKVTEIFRNYGVNSELRNFWPLIYVNDTLYWIVGLRKSDEAIKNEKKYKSNILVASVEKGSFED
;
A
#
# COMPACT_ATOMS: atom_id res chain seq x y z
N MET A 1 5.14 -33.77 15.58
CA MET A 1 3.85 -34.35 15.12
C MET A 1 3.54 -33.69 13.78
N ASN A 2 3.56 -34.44 12.67
CA ASN A 2 3.10 -33.87 11.40
C ASN A 2 1.59 -33.65 11.53
N SER A 3 1.19 -32.38 11.52
CA SER A 3 -0.25 -32.04 11.44
C SER A 3 -0.80 -32.60 10.12
N SER A 4 -1.98 -33.23 10.15
CA SER A 4 -2.61 -33.72 8.94
C SER A 4 -2.90 -32.55 7.98
N ILE A 5 -2.89 -32.80 6.67
CA ILE A 5 -3.25 -31.81 5.66
C ILE A 5 -4.61 -31.15 5.97
N GLU A 6 -5.54 -31.89 6.53
CA GLU A 6 -6.86 -31.40 6.95
C GLU A 6 -6.73 -30.35 8.06
N ASN A 7 -5.87 -30.58 9.08
CA ASN A 7 -5.63 -29.63 10.18
C ASN A 7 -5.00 -28.33 9.67
N ILE A 8 -4.08 -28.42 8.70
CA ILE A 8 -3.46 -27.24 8.08
C ILE A 8 -4.50 -26.42 7.34
N VAL A 9 -5.35 -27.05 6.52
CA VAL A 9 -6.43 -26.36 5.80
C VAL A 9 -7.40 -25.73 6.79
N GLN A 10 -7.80 -26.45 7.83
CA GLN A 10 -8.73 -25.97 8.85
C GLN A 10 -8.21 -24.75 9.61
N SER A 11 -6.93 -24.71 9.94
CA SER A 11 -6.33 -23.54 10.63
C SER A 11 -6.21 -22.30 9.76
N ASN A 12 -6.28 -22.47 8.42
CA ASN A 12 -6.11 -21.38 7.45
C ASN A 12 -7.44 -20.85 6.90
N ILE A 13 -8.59 -21.26 7.47
CA ILE A 13 -9.91 -20.80 7.05
C ILE A 13 -10.76 -20.37 8.25
N ASP A 14 -11.70 -19.50 7.98
CA ASP A 14 -12.81 -19.22 8.88
C ASP A 14 -14.03 -20.06 8.43
N ALA A 15 -14.23 -21.22 9.07
CA ALA A 15 -15.30 -22.16 8.72
C ALA A 15 -16.71 -21.61 9.02
N SER A 16 -16.85 -20.48 9.69
CA SER A 16 -18.15 -19.81 9.93
C SER A 16 -18.65 -19.03 8.72
N LYS A 17 -17.76 -18.73 7.77
CA LYS A 17 -18.09 -17.99 6.54
C LYS A 17 -18.66 -18.90 5.45
N ASN A 18 -19.33 -18.27 4.49
CA ASN A 18 -19.75 -18.94 3.26
C ASN A 18 -18.53 -19.08 2.33
N LEU A 19 -18.17 -20.31 1.98
CA LEU A 19 -16.97 -20.64 1.24
C LEU A 19 -17.26 -20.91 -0.23
N VAL A 20 -16.58 -20.23 -1.13
CA VAL A 20 -16.65 -20.46 -2.57
C VAL A 20 -15.35 -21.06 -3.04
N ILE A 21 -15.38 -22.26 -3.58
CA ILE A 21 -14.20 -22.97 -4.07
C ILE A 21 -14.08 -22.83 -5.58
N ALA A 22 -12.97 -22.28 -6.05
CA ALA A 22 -12.60 -22.28 -7.46
C ALA A 22 -12.17 -23.70 -7.86
N LEU A 23 -13.11 -24.51 -8.33
CA LEU A 23 -12.89 -25.91 -8.70
C LEU A 23 -12.45 -26.02 -10.16
N SER A 24 -11.16 -26.21 -10.42
CA SER A 24 -10.61 -26.33 -11.78
C SER A 24 -10.68 -27.77 -12.37
N GLY A 25 -11.03 -28.76 -11.56
CA GLY A 25 -10.98 -30.17 -11.93
C GLY A 25 -9.58 -30.80 -11.82
N GLY A 26 -8.55 -30.03 -11.52
CA GLY A 26 -7.20 -30.52 -11.21
C GLY A 26 -7.09 -30.99 -9.76
N VAL A 27 -6.02 -31.76 -9.45
CA VAL A 27 -5.82 -32.41 -8.14
C VAL A 27 -5.90 -31.44 -6.97
N ASP A 28 -5.28 -30.25 -7.07
CA ASP A 28 -5.23 -29.27 -5.98
C ASP A 28 -6.61 -28.79 -5.57
N SER A 29 -7.40 -28.33 -6.53
CA SER A 29 -8.75 -27.84 -6.27
C SER A 29 -9.71 -28.96 -5.84
N SER A 30 -9.50 -30.18 -6.32
CA SER A 30 -10.30 -31.35 -5.95
C SER A 30 -10.04 -31.78 -4.51
N VAL A 31 -8.76 -31.81 -4.09
CA VAL A 31 -8.36 -32.07 -2.70
C VAL A 31 -8.88 -31.00 -1.77
N LEU A 32 -8.75 -29.72 -2.15
CA LEU A 32 -9.27 -28.60 -1.36
C LEU A 32 -10.79 -28.77 -1.16
N ALA A 33 -11.55 -29.02 -2.21
CA ALA A 33 -12.99 -29.22 -2.14
C ALA A 33 -13.36 -30.41 -1.22
N HIS A 34 -12.67 -31.54 -1.34
CA HIS A 34 -12.91 -32.72 -0.51
C HIS A 34 -12.64 -32.44 0.99
N ILE A 35 -11.53 -31.75 1.33
CA ILE A 35 -11.22 -31.41 2.71
C ILE A 35 -12.28 -30.45 3.28
N LEU A 36 -12.64 -29.41 2.52
CA LEU A 36 -13.58 -28.40 2.99
C LEU A 36 -14.98 -28.96 3.23
N CYS A 37 -15.43 -29.92 2.42
CA CYS A 37 -16.71 -30.61 2.63
C CYS A 37 -16.80 -31.38 3.95
N LYS A 38 -15.64 -31.75 4.54
CA LYS A 38 -15.60 -32.37 5.88
C LYS A 38 -15.66 -31.33 7.01
N ILE A 39 -15.26 -30.08 6.72
CA ILE A 39 -15.06 -29.03 7.73
C ILE A 39 -16.23 -28.05 7.79
N SER A 40 -16.84 -27.74 6.65
CA SER A 40 -17.92 -26.74 6.53
C SER A 40 -19.11 -27.29 5.78
N LYS A 41 -20.31 -26.82 6.12
CA LYS A 41 -21.56 -27.11 5.39
C LYS A 41 -21.94 -26.02 4.39
N ASN A 42 -21.32 -24.84 4.48
CA ASN A 42 -21.66 -23.69 3.65
C ASN A 42 -20.64 -23.55 2.51
N ILE A 43 -20.71 -24.45 1.53
CA ILE A 43 -19.76 -24.53 0.43
C ILE A 43 -20.50 -24.42 -0.90
N ARG A 44 -19.94 -23.62 -1.81
CA ARG A 44 -20.35 -23.48 -3.20
C ARG A 44 -19.15 -23.75 -4.12
N LEU A 45 -19.36 -24.58 -5.15
CA LEU A 45 -18.32 -24.90 -6.14
C LEU A 45 -18.54 -24.08 -7.39
N VAL A 46 -17.48 -23.43 -7.89
CA VAL A 46 -17.52 -22.61 -9.10
C VAL A 46 -16.40 -23.03 -10.04
N PHE A 47 -16.76 -23.33 -11.29
CA PHE A 47 -15.83 -23.59 -12.39
C PHE A 47 -15.91 -22.46 -13.41
N VAL A 48 -14.76 -21.92 -13.86
CA VAL A 48 -14.70 -20.92 -14.93
C VAL A 48 -14.21 -21.58 -16.21
N GLN A 49 -15.05 -21.61 -17.22
CA GLN A 49 -14.76 -22.21 -18.53
C GLN A 49 -14.25 -21.12 -19.48
N HIS A 50 -13.04 -21.30 -20.03
CA HIS A 50 -12.35 -20.32 -20.85
C HIS A 50 -12.41 -20.58 -22.38
N ASN A 51 -13.19 -21.57 -22.86
CA ASN A 51 -13.26 -21.98 -24.25
C ASN A 51 -11.90 -22.36 -24.90
N GLN A 52 -10.96 -22.85 -24.09
CA GLN A 52 -9.69 -23.39 -24.57
C GLN A 52 -9.86 -24.87 -24.96
N VAL A 53 -8.89 -25.44 -25.71
CA VAL A 53 -8.97 -26.79 -26.27
C VAL A 53 -9.34 -27.88 -25.23
N HIS A 54 -8.75 -27.80 -24.03
CA HIS A 54 -8.96 -28.77 -22.94
C HIS A 54 -10.00 -28.35 -21.89
N SER A 55 -10.69 -27.23 -22.09
CA SER A 55 -11.67 -26.72 -21.12
C SER A 55 -12.83 -27.67 -20.84
N LYS A 56 -13.25 -28.44 -21.83
CA LYS A 56 -14.33 -29.41 -21.68
C LYS A 56 -13.93 -30.62 -20.83
N ASP A 57 -12.69 -31.06 -20.94
CA ASP A 57 -12.18 -32.21 -20.17
C ASP A 57 -12.05 -31.81 -18.67
N LEU A 58 -11.55 -30.60 -18.42
CA LEU A 58 -11.46 -30.04 -17.08
C LEU A 58 -12.84 -29.80 -16.46
N GLU A 59 -13.81 -29.31 -17.24
CA GLU A 59 -15.21 -29.17 -16.78
C GLU A 59 -15.83 -30.53 -16.45
N THR A 60 -15.59 -31.53 -17.28
CA THR A 60 -16.08 -32.90 -17.04
C THR A 60 -15.49 -33.47 -15.74
N SER A 61 -14.18 -33.23 -15.50
CA SER A 61 -13.52 -33.60 -14.25
C SER A 61 -14.11 -32.88 -13.06
N ALA A 62 -14.28 -31.55 -13.14
CA ALA A 62 -14.89 -30.77 -12.08
C ALA A 62 -16.32 -31.25 -11.74
N LYS A 63 -17.11 -31.59 -12.74
CA LYS A 63 -18.45 -32.17 -12.55
C LYS A 63 -18.39 -33.55 -11.84
N LYS A 64 -17.42 -34.41 -12.17
CA LYS A 64 -17.19 -35.68 -11.45
C LYS A 64 -16.85 -35.45 -9.99
N VAL A 65 -15.96 -34.49 -9.70
CA VAL A 65 -15.61 -34.12 -8.33
C VAL A 65 -16.84 -33.60 -7.58
N ALA A 66 -17.56 -32.64 -8.13
CA ALA A 66 -18.78 -32.09 -7.52
C ALA A 66 -19.80 -33.20 -7.19
N LYS A 67 -20.02 -34.11 -8.15
CA LYS A 67 -20.90 -35.27 -7.95
C LYS A 67 -20.42 -36.20 -6.83
N SER A 68 -19.12 -36.48 -6.74
CA SER A 68 -18.55 -37.31 -5.65
C SER A 68 -18.71 -36.67 -4.27
N LEU A 69 -18.78 -35.34 -4.22
CA LEU A 69 -19.00 -34.56 -3.00
C LEU A 69 -20.49 -34.29 -2.71
N ASN A 70 -21.39 -34.72 -3.59
CA ASN A 70 -22.82 -34.43 -3.52
C ASN A 70 -23.14 -32.92 -3.45
N LEU A 71 -22.42 -32.12 -4.24
CA LEU A 71 -22.57 -30.66 -4.36
C LEU A 71 -22.86 -30.28 -5.82
N ASP A 72 -23.59 -29.16 -5.98
CA ASP A 72 -23.82 -28.56 -7.28
C ASP A 72 -22.56 -27.79 -7.73
N LEU A 73 -22.30 -27.82 -9.05
CA LEU A 73 -21.24 -27.06 -9.68
C LEU A 73 -21.82 -25.92 -10.52
N GLU A 74 -21.53 -24.69 -10.14
CA GLU A 74 -21.83 -23.54 -10.97
C GLU A 74 -20.72 -23.37 -12.03
N VAL A 75 -21.13 -23.25 -13.31
CA VAL A 75 -20.22 -23.08 -14.44
C VAL A 75 -20.37 -21.69 -15.02
N ILE A 76 -19.30 -20.89 -14.95
CA ILE A 76 -19.23 -19.54 -15.53
C ILE A 76 -18.54 -19.64 -16.89
N GLN A 77 -19.20 -19.20 -17.95
CA GLN A 77 -18.64 -19.14 -19.30
C GLN A 77 -17.92 -17.81 -19.50
N THR A 78 -16.71 -17.83 -20.09
CA THR A 78 -16.01 -16.63 -20.52
C THR A 78 -15.99 -16.49 -22.03
N SER A 79 -15.88 -15.27 -22.54
CA SER A 79 -15.82 -14.95 -23.97
C SER A 79 -14.39 -14.79 -24.51
N LEU A 80 -13.39 -15.37 -23.84
CA LEU A 80 -12.01 -15.27 -24.28
C LEU A 80 -11.74 -15.96 -25.62
N LYS A 81 -10.85 -15.36 -26.40
CA LYS A 81 -10.40 -15.94 -27.67
C LYS A 81 -9.59 -17.22 -27.40
N PRO A 82 -9.68 -18.21 -28.29
CA PRO A 82 -8.78 -19.38 -28.26
C PRO A 82 -7.30 -18.93 -28.25
N ASN A 83 -6.44 -19.67 -27.55
CA ASN A 83 -5.01 -19.39 -27.42
C ASN A 83 -4.65 -18.08 -26.71
N SER A 84 -5.51 -17.56 -25.84
CA SER A 84 -5.16 -16.46 -24.94
C SER A 84 -4.00 -16.85 -24.02
N SER A 85 -3.13 -15.89 -23.67
CA SER A 85 -1.99 -16.15 -22.78
C SER A 85 -2.43 -16.57 -21.37
N GLU A 86 -1.59 -17.33 -20.66
CA GLU A 86 -1.85 -17.77 -19.27
C GLU A 86 -2.21 -16.60 -18.34
N THR A 87 -1.52 -15.47 -18.49
CA THR A 87 -1.80 -14.25 -17.69
C THR A 87 -3.22 -13.75 -17.92
N VAL A 88 -3.64 -13.63 -19.19
CA VAL A 88 -5.00 -13.19 -19.54
C VAL A 88 -6.06 -14.17 -19.02
N LEU A 89 -5.82 -15.47 -19.17
CA LEU A 89 -6.72 -16.51 -18.65
C LEU A 89 -6.85 -16.43 -17.14
N ARG A 90 -5.75 -16.21 -16.44
CA ARG A 90 -5.71 -16.06 -14.99
C ARG A 90 -6.48 -14.82 -14.52
N ASP A 91 -6.20 -13.67 -15.11
CA ASP A 91 -6.83 -12.40 -14.73
C ASP A 91 -8.34 -12.43 -14.96
N GLU A 92 -8.78 -12.96 -16.10
CA GLU A 92 -10.21 -13.10 -16.40
C GLU A 92 -10.90 -14.11 -15.48
N ARG A 93 -10.22 -15.22 -15.13
CA ARG A 93 -10.71 -16.18 -14.14
C ARG A 93 -10.96 -15.51 -12.79
N TYR A 94 -9.97 -14.78 -12.27
CA TYR A 94 -10.12 -14.09 -11.00
C TYR A 94 -11.21 -13.01 -11.04
N LYS A 95 -11.29 -12.25 -12.12
CA LYS A 95 -12.33 -11.25 -12.32
C LYS A 95 -13.74 -11.88 -12.23
N HIS A 96 -13.97 -12.98 -12.95
CA HIS A 96 -15.26 -13.68 -12.91
C HIS A 96 -15.55 -14.32 -11.55
N LEU A 97 -14.56 -14.93 -10.92
CA LEU A 97 -14.72 -15.53 -9.59
C LEU A 97 -15.07 -14.46 -8.54
N LEU A 98 -14.35 -13.33 -8.53
CA LEU A 98 -14.60 -12.26 -7.55
C LEU A 98 -15.92 -11.54 -7.80
N SER A 99 -16.30 -11.30 -9.06
CA SER A 99 -17.58 -10.66 -9.39
C SER A 99 -18.79 -11.56 -9.14
N ASN A 100 -18.60 -12.88 -9.05
CA ASN A 100 -19.63 -13.86 -8.73
C ASN A 100 -19.84 -14.06 -7.22
N LEU A 101 -18.98 -13.51 -6.36
CA LEU A 101 -19.12 -13.60 -4.91
C LEU A 101 -20.36 -12.85 -4.43
N LYS A 102 -21.14 -13.52 -3.57
CA LYS A 102 -22.23 -12.90 -2.83
C LYS A 102 -21.69 -12.22 -1.57
N LYS A 103 -22.56 -11.44 -0.91
CA LYS A 103 -22.21 -10.83 0.38
C LYS A 103 -21.82 -11.92 1.38
N ASP A 104 -20.73 -11.68 2.11
CA ASP A 104 -20.19 -12.59 3.13
C ASP A 104 -19.60 -13.91 2.59
N GLU A 105 -19.37 -14.04 1.28
CA GLU A 105 -18.64 -15.15 0.69
C GLU A 105 -17.13 -14.88 0.61
N VAL A 106 -16.33 -15.94 0.77
CA VAL A 106 -14.86 -15.91 0.62
C VAL A 106 -14.44 -16.90 -0.44
N LEU A 107 -13.68 -16.44 -1.43
CA LEU A 107 -13.12 -17.29 -2.49
C LEU A 107 -11.94 -18.10 -1.97
N LEU A 108 -11.95 -19.40 -2.16
CA LEU A 108 -10.85 -20.30 -1.84
C LEU A 108 -10.25 -20.91 -3.09
N THR A 109 -8.92 -20.89 -3.18
CA THR A 109 -8.19 -21.43 -4.33
C THR A 109 -7.16 -22.48 -3.90
N GLY A 110 -6.97 -23.51 -4.74
CA GLY A 110 -6.08 -24.63 -4.49
C GLY A 110 -4.57 -24.32 -4.70
N HIS A 111 -4.10 -23.08 -4.50
CA HIS A 111 -2.68 -22.79 -4.58
C HIS A 111 -1.91 -23.47 -3.44
N ASN A 112 -0.75 -23.99 -3.78
CA ASN A 112 0.09 -24.81 -2.91
C ASN A 112 1.53 -24.30 -2.82
N LEU A 113 2.38 -24.99 -2.08
CA LEU A 113 3.77 -24.63 -1.84
C LEU A 113 4.61 -24.54 -3.13
N SER A 114 4.34 -25.43 -4.10
CA SER A 114 5.05 -25.39 -5.40
C SER A 114 4.68 -24.13 -6.20
N ASP A 115 3.41 -23.70 -6.19
CA ASP A 115 2.98 -22.44 -6.83
C ASP A 115 3.69 -21.22 -6.22
N LYS A 116 3.94 -21.27 -4.91
CA LYS A 116 4.69 -20.22 -4.19
C LYS A 116 6.13 -20.15 -4.69
N ALA A 117 6.80 -21.30 -4.77
CA ALA A 117 8.18 -21.40 -5.27
C ALA A 117 8.31 -20.96 -6.73
N GLU A 118 7.38 -21.38 -7.61
CA GLU A 118 7.34 -20.96 -9.01
C GLU A 118 7.20 -19.44 -9.13
N THR A 119 6.28 -18.84 -8.40
CA THR A 119 6.04 -17.40 -8.44
C THR A 119 7.24 -16.62 -7.91
N LEU A 120 7.92 -17.12 -6.86
CA LEU A 120 9.15 -16.53 -6.35
C LEU A 120 10.23 -16.47 -7.45
N LEU A 121 10.46 -17.58 -8.16
CA LEU A 121 11.45 -17.63 -9.25
C LEU A 121 11.07 -16.72 -10.41
N ILE A 122 9.81 -16.74 -10.85
CA ILE A 122 9.35 -15.86 -11.93
C ILE A 122 9.57 -14.39 -11.56
N ASN A 123 9.24 -14.00 -10.36
CA ASN A 123 9.41 -12.64 -9.89
C ASN A 123 10.90 -12.29 -9.77
N LEU A 124 11.74 -13.18 -9.24
CA LEU A 124 13.17 -12.99 -9.14
C LEU A 124 13.81 -12.74 -10.51
N PHE A 125 13.48 -13.57 -11.51
CA PHE A 125 14.01 -13.42 -12.87
C PHE A 125 13.46 -12.20 -13.62
N ARG A 126 12.30 -11.69 -13.23
CA ARG A 126 11.77 -10.42 -13.74
C ARG A 126 12.39 -9.19 -13.06
N GLY A 127 13.32 -9.38 -12.13
CA GLY A 127 13.96 -8.28 -11.42
C GLY A 127 13.03 -7.57 -10.43
N THR A 128 12.11 -8.31 -9.82
CA THR A 128 11.19 -7.74 -8.82
C THR A 128 11.94 -7.23 -7.60
N ARG A 129 11.33 -6.27 -6.91
CA ARG A 129 11.79 -5.81 -5.59
C ARG A 129 11.23 -6.70 -4.48
N LEU A 130 11.58 -6.40 -3.23
CA LEU A 130 11.15 -7.19 -2.06
C LEU A 130 9.62 -7.41 -2.00
N GLU A 131 8.81 -6.42 -2.40
CA GLU A 131 7.37 -6.58 -2.45
C GLU A 131 6.91 -7.73 -3.35
N GLY A 132 7.55 -7.93 -4.48
CA GLY A 132 7.22 -9.05 -5.38
C GLY A 132 7.63 -10.42 -4.85
N LEU A 133 8.54 -10.48 -3.88
CA LEU A 133 8.92 -11.74 -3.22
C LEU A 133 7.93 -12.18 -2.14
N LYS A 134 7.08 -11.28 -1.65
CA LYS A 134 5.94 -11.59 -0.77
C LYS A 134 4.75 -12.20 -1.49
N SER A 135 4.72 -12.14 -2.80
CA SER A 135 3.56 -12.02 -3.68
C SER A 135 2.46 -13.09 -3.56
N ILE A 136 2.70 -14.21 -2.91
CA ILE A 136 1.66 -15.25 -2.77
C ILE A 136 0.95 -15.21 -1.42
N ASN A 137 1.56 -14.63 -0.40
CA ASN A 137 0.96 -14.52 0.94
C ASN A 137 -0.05 -13.37 1.07
N SER A 138 -0.29 -12.59 0.01
CA SER A 138 -1.30 -11.53 0.04
C SER A 138 -2.70 -12.14 0.07
N GLU A 139 -3.16 -12.50 1.23
CA GLU A 139 -4.58 -12.67 1.52
C GLU A 139 -5.24 -11.30 1.37
N ASN A 140 -6.28 -11.25 0.58
CA ASN A 140 -7.19 -10.11 0.65
C ASN A 140 -8.48 -10.57 1.35
N SER A 141 -9.27 -9.62 1.83
CA SER A 141 -10.51 -9.91 2.58
C SER A 141 -11.51 -10.78 1.82
N LEU A 142 -11.35 -10.95 0.52
CA LEU A 142 -12.26 -11.66 -0.39
C LEU A 142 -11.71 -13.01 -0.87
N SER A 143 -10.42 -13.31 -0.69
CA SER A 143 -9.83 -14.58 -1.15
C SER A 143 -8.75 -15.12 -0.24
N SER A 144 -8.71 -16.46 -0.07
CA SER A 144 -7.71 -17.18 0.70
C SER A 144 -7.15 -18.40 -0.07
N LYS A 145 -5.98 -18.86 0.36
CA LYS A 145 -5.22 -19.99 -0.22
C LYS A 145 -4.86 -20.99 0.87
N PRO A 146 -5.82 -21.77 1.36
CA PRO A 146 -5.65 -22.60 2.55
C PRO A 146 -4.53 -23.64 2.46
N MET A 147 -4.14 -24.05 1.23
CA MET A 147 -3.11 -25.05 0.98
C MET A 147 -1.74 -24.47 0.63
N ILE A 148 -1.52 -23.16 0.82
CA ILE A 148 -0.30 -22.47 0.34
C ILE A 148 1.01 -23.03 0.95
N ASN A 149 0.93 -23.67 2.11
CA ASN A 149 2.07 -24.27 2.80
C ASN A 149 2.09 -25.81 2.69
N ILE A 150 1.25 -26.40 1.82
CA ILE A 150 1.16 -27.84 1.61
C ILE A 150 1.92 -28.20 0.34
N SER A 151 2.78 -29.21 0.41
CA SER A 151 3.54 -29.68 -0.75
C SER A 151 2.67 -30.42 -1.77
N LYS A 152 3.08 -30.39 -3.03
CA LYS A 152 2.39 -31.10 -4.11
C LYS A 152 2.36 -32.63 -3.83
N LYS A 153 3.41 -33.16 -3.21
CA LYS A 153 3.49 -34.57 -2.82
C LYS A 153 2.39 -34.94 -1.82
N GLU A 154 2.21 -34.16 -0.76
CA GLU A 154 1.15 -34.38 0.24
C GLU A 154 -0.25 -34.33 -0.38
N ILE A 155 -0.46 -33.43 -1.34
CA ILE A 155 -1.72 -33.29 -2.07
C ILE A 155 -2.02 -34.57 -2.88
N TYR A 156 -1.04 -35.11 -3.62
CA TYR A 156 -1.22 -36.36 -4.35
C TYR A 156 -1.43 -37.57 -3.43
N GLU A 157 -0.67 -37.66 -2.33
CA GLU A 157 -0.83 -38.72 -1.35
C GLU A 157 -2.24 -38.71 -0.74
N TYR A 158 -2.75 -37.50 -0.43
CA TYR A 158 -4.12 -37.35 0.06
C TYR A 158 -5.17 -37.72 -0.98
N ALA A 159 -4.99 -37.26 -2.22
CA ALA A 159 -5.91 -37.59 -3.30
C ALA A 159 -6.03 -39.11 -3.55
N ASN A 160 -4.88 -39.78 -3.60
CA ASN A 160 -4.81 -41.23 -3.81
C ASN A 160 -5.42 -42.02 -2.63
N LYS A 161 -5.13 -41.58 -1.40
CA LYS A 161 -5.67 -42.23 -0.19
C LYS A 161 -7.20 -42.16 -0.08
N ASN A 162 -7.80 -41.11 -0.63
CA ASN A 162 -9.24 -40.84 -0.53
C ASN A 162 -9.98 -41.08 -1.85
N ASP A 163 -9.34 -41.69 -2.88
CA ASP A 163 -9.89 -41.95 -4.20
C ASP A 163 -10.56 -40.73 -4.84
N ILE A 164 -9.94 -39.54 -4.67
CA ILE A 164 -10.50 -38.29 -5.19
C ILE A 164 -10.32 -38.23 -6.71
N PRO A 165 -11.39 -38.05 -7.49
CA PRO A 165 -11.26 -37.89 -8.92
C PRO A 165 -10.61 -36.53 -9.28
N TYR A 166 -9.71 -36.54 -10.26
CA TYR A 166 -9.12 -35.34 -10.84
C TYR A 166 -8.65 -35.59 -12.27
N SER A 167 -8.37 -34.55 -13.02
CA SER A 167 -7.72 -34.61 -14.32
C SER A 167 -6.47 -33.75 -14.35
N GLU A 168 -5.46 -34.19 -15.09
CA GLU A 168 -4.31 -33.35 -15.37
C GLU A 168 -4.54 -32.56 -16.66
N ASP A 169 -4.28 -31.26 -16.60
CA ASP A 169 -4.32 -30.42 -17.79
C ASP A 169 -3.12 -30.76 -18.70
N PRO A 170 -3.31 -31.22 -19.91
CA PRO A 170 -2.22 -31.57 -20.81
C PRO A 170 -1.26 -30.40 -21.09
N THR A 171 -1.76 -29.18 -21.00
CA THR A 171 -0.91 -27.96 -21.19
C THR A 171 0.16 -27.80 -20.13
N ASN A 172 0.04 -28.47 -18.97
CA ASN A 172 1.07 -28.48 -17.93
C ASN A 172 2.42 -29.08 -18.39
N LYS A 173 2.42 -29.86 -19.49
CA LYS A 173 3.62 -30.45 -20.07
C LYS A 173 4.31 -29.54 -21.08
N ASP A 174 3.69 -28.45 -21.50
CA ASP A 174 4.27 -27.51 -22.47
C ASP A 174 5.32 -26.61 -21.79
N ASN A 175 6.59 -26.94 -21.98
CA ASN A 175 7.72 -26.18 -21.40
C ASN A 175 8.05 -24.88 -22.16
N ASN A 176 7.33 -24.53 -23.22
CA ASN A 176 7.40 -23.18 -23.80
C ASN A 176 6.75 -22.14 -22.86
N ILE A 177 5.86 -22.59 -21.98
CA ILE A 177 5.30 -21.78 -20.92
C ILE A 177 6.32 -21.71 -19.79
N VAL A 178 6.82 -20.50 -19.49
CA VAL A 178 7.88 -20.25 -18.49
C VAL A 178 7.58 -20.91 -17.14
N ARG A 179 6.33 -20.86 -16.69
CA ARG A 179 5.91 -21.46 -15.42
C ARG A 179 6.05 -22.98 -15.43
N ASN A 180 5.65 -23.62 -16.52
CA ASN A 180 5.79 -25.07 -16.68
C ASN A 180 7.27 -25.48 -16.77
N TRP A 181 8.09 -24.71 -17.49
CA TRP A 181 9.53 -24.96 -17.55
C TRP A 181 10.19 -24.89 -16.16
N ILE A 182 9.81 -23.89 -15.35
CA ILE A 182 10.29 -23.77 -13.96
C ILE A 182 9.89 -25.01 -13.16
N ARG A 183 8.61 -25.41 -13.23
CA ARG A 183 8.05 -26.57 -12.53
C ARG A 183 8.67 -27.88 -12.95
N ASN A 184 8.74 -28.11 -14.24
CA ASN A 184 9.09 -29.42 -14.80
C ASN A 184 10.58 -29.65 -14.94
N PHE A 185 11.38 -28.58 -15.02
CA PHE A 185 12.82 -28.65 -15.25
C PHE A 185 13.64 -27.93 -14.19
N LEU A 186 13.44 -26.63 -13.97
CA LEU A 186 14.34 -25.83 -13.13
C LEU A 186 14.30 -26.24 -11.66
N ILE A 187 13.12 -26.35 -11.05
CA ILE A 187 12.99 -26.74 -9.63
C ILE A 187 13.53 -28.15 -9.39
N PRO A 188 13.22 -29.18 -10.22
CA PRO A 188 13.85 -30.49 -10.10
C PRO A 188 15.38 -30.46 -10.19
N GLU A 189 15.98 -29.69 -11.11
CA GLU A 189 17.42 -29.56 -11.24
C GLU A 189 18.05 -28.88 -10.02
N ILE A 190 17.40 -27.85 -9.46
CA ILE A 190 17.84 -27.22 -8.21
C ILE A 190 17.82 -28.24 -7.08
N ASN A 191 16.74 -28.99 -6.94
CA ASN A 191 16.58 -30.00 -5.87
C ASN A 191 17.59 -31.17 -6.01
N ASN A 192 18.03 -31.51 -7.23
CA ASN A 192 19.09 -32.48 -7.45
C ASN A 192 20.47 -31.97 -7.06
N LYS A 193 20.75 -30.68 -7.26
CA LYS A 193 22.09 -30.10 -7.04
C LYS A 193 22.28 -29.64 -5.58
N PHE A 194 21.23 -29.23 -4.92
CA PHE A 194 21.28 -28.65 -3.57
C PHE A 194 20.47 -29.49 -2.59
N PRO A 195 21.00 -29.82 -1.41
CA PRO A 195 20.25 -30.61 -0.41
C PRO A 195 19.03 -29.85 0.10
N GLY A 196 17.94 -30.59 0.25
CA GLY A 196 16.65 -30.08 0.72
C GLY A 196 15.78 -29.50 -0.39
N SER A 197 14.48 -29.35 -0.09
CA SER A 197 13.50 -28.86 -1.04
C SER A 197 13.65 -27.36 -1.28
N PHE A 198 13.71 -26.94 -2.55
CA PHE A 198 13.69 -25.53 -2.93
C PHE A 198 12.40 -24.86 -2.51
N GLU A 199 11.29 -25.56 -2.62
CA GLU A 199 9.96 -25.06 -2.25
C GLU A 199 9.93 -24.66 -0.75
N SER A 200 10.50 -25.46 0.11
CA SER A 200 10.59 -25.15 1.55
C SER A 200 11.48 -23.94 1.83
N LYS A 201 12.60 -23.81 1.10
CA LYS A 201 13.50 -22.64 1.22
C LYS A 201 12.84 -21.37 0.67
N ALA A 202 12.08 -21.49 -0.42
CA ALA A 202 11.31 -20.39 -1.00
C ALA A 202 10.22 -19.91 -0.05
N ASP A 203 9.55 -20.83 0.64
CA ASP A 203 8.58 -20.51 1.69
C ASP A 203 9.21 -19.75 2.84
N GLN A 204 10.32 -20.25 3.37
CA GLN A 204 11.06 -19.60 4.44
C GLN A 204 11.48 -18.18 4.05
N LEU A 205 12.05 -17.99 2.85
CA LEU A 205 12.45 -16.68 2.37
C LEU A 205 11.25 -15.73 2.22
N SER A 206 10.15 -16.21 1.63
CA SER A 206 8.93 -15.40 1.46
C SER A 206 8.33 -14.97 2.79
N ASN A 207 8.33 -15.85 3.79
CA ASN A 207 7.84 -15.56 5.14
C ASN A 207 8.74 -14.55 5.85
N GLU A 208 10.07 -14.68 5.71
CA GLU A 208 11.03 -13.72 6.27
C GLU A 208 10.85 -12.31 5.63
N VAL A 209 10.72 -12.25 4.30
CA VAL A 209 10.45 -11.00 3.60
C VAL A 209 9.12 -10.39 4.02
N ALA A 210 8.06 -11.19 4.19
CA ALA A 210 6.76 -10.71 4.66
C ALA A 210 6.84 -10.17 6.09
N PHE A 211 7.55 -10.88 7.00
CA PHE A 211 7.77 -10.45 8.37
C PHE A 211 8.50 -9.10 8.43
N ARG A 212 9.64 -8.99 7.75
CA ARG A 212 10.41 -7.73 7.68
C ARG A 212 9.58 -6.58 7.15
N SER A 213 8.79 -6.83 6.16
CA SER A 213 7.93 -5.86 5.51
C SER A 213 6.76 -5.38 6.37
N ASN A 214 6.21 -6.24 7.23
CA ASN A 214 5.21 -5.84 8.23
C ASN A 214 5.86 -4.97 9.32
N TYR A 215 7.08 -5.32 9.73
CA TYR A 215 7.88 -4.51 10.64
C TYR A 215 8.19 -3.12 10.05
N ASP A 216 8.52 -3.06 8.75
CA ASP A 216 8.75 -1.80 8.03
C ASP A 216 7.47 -0.96 7.91
N ASN A 217 6.29 -1.60 7.76
CA ASN A 217 5.02 -0.88 7.74
C ASN A 217 4.74 -0.16 9.06
N ASP A 218 5.13 -0.73 10.21
CA ASP A 218 4.98 -0.08 11.52
C ASP A 218 5.73 1.27 11.60
N ASN A 219 6.81 1.42 10.86
CA ASN A 219 7.58 2.67 10.78
C ASN A 219 6.97 3.68 9.81
N LEU A 220 6.14 3.26 8.86
CA LEU A 220 5.48 4.16 7.90
C LEU A 220 4.57 5.18 8.57
N LYS A 221 4.00 4.87 9.73
CA LYS A 221 3.20 5.81 10.55
C LYS A 221 3.97 7.05 10.97
N TYR A 222 5.29 6.98 11.04
CA TYR A 222 6.15 8.12 11.38
C TYR A 222 6.47 9.01 10.17
N ILE A 223 6.21 8.54 8.95
CA ILE A 223 6.38 9.32 7.73
C ILE A 223 5.08 10.09 7.49
N LYS A 224 5.15 11.42 7.60
CA LYS A 224 3.99 12.28 7.40
C LYS A 224 3.91 12.74 5.96
N LYS A 225 2.69 12.81 5.43
CA LYS A 225 2.42 13.29 4.07
C LYS A 225 1.24 14.27 4.07
N SER A 226 1.27 15.18 3.13
CA SER A 226 0.12 16.00 2.71
C SER A 226 0.37 16.50 1.30
N GLU A 227 -0.59 17.16 0.69
CA GLU A 227 -0.39 17.70 -0.66
C GLU A 227 0.82 18.64 -0.71
N GLY A 228 1.79 18.28 -1.57
CA GLY A 228 3.04 19.05 -1.71
C GLY A 228 4.02 18.95 -0.53
N TYR A 229 3.87 17.98 0.36
CA TYR A 229 4.71 17.81 1.54
C TYR A 229 4.90 16.34 1.93
N VAL A 230 6.14 15.96 2.21
CA VAL A 230 6.49 14.69 2.86
C VAL A 230 7.57 14.95 3.91
N GLU A 231 7.39 14.36 5.08
CA GLU A 231 8.37 14.39 6.19
C GLU A 231 8.72 12.96 6.58
N ILE A 232 9.99 12.62 6.53
CA ILE A 232 10.52 11.33 6.96
C ILE A 232 11.54 11.51 8.07
N PRO A 233 11.42 10.84 9.23
CA PRO A 233 12.45 10.88 10.26
C PRO A 233 13.81 10.45 9.70
N ALA A 234 14.86 11.26 9.90
CA ALA A 234 16.20 10.97 9.40
C ALA A 234 16.73 9.62 9.92
N LEU A 235 16.36 9.24 11.14
CA LEU A 235 16.68 7.93 11.72
C LEU A 235 16.24 6.75 10.87
N LEU A 236 15.13 6.85 10.14
CA LEU A 236 14.66 5.82 9.21
C LEU A 236 15.52 5.74 7.94
N LEU A 237 16.30 6.77 7.65
CA LEU A 237 17.19 6.87 6.51
C LEU A 237 18.67 6.59 6.88
N ASP A 238 19.02 6.56 8.17
CA ASP A 238 20.35 6.21 8.65
C ASP A 238 20.59 4.70 8.71
N ASN A 239 19.54 3.90 8.55
CA ASN A 239 19.58 2.44 8.58
C ASN A 239 20.20 1.82 7.32
N ILE A 240 20.33 0.49 7.33
CA ILE A 240 20.90 -0.34 6.27
C ILE A 240 20.32 0.06 4.90
N SER A 241 21.12 0.03 3.86
CA SER A 241 20.81 0.53 2.51
C SER A 241 19.47 0.04 1.91
N LEU A 242 19.00 -1.16 2.29
CA LEU A 242 17.72 -1.72 1.83
C LEU A 242 16.50 -1.06 2.47
N GLU A 243 16.55 -0.76 3.77
CA GLU A 243 15.46 -0.08 4.48
C GLU A 243 15.33 1.37 4.00
N LYS A 244 16.45 2.07 3.89
CA LYS A 244 16.52 3.42 3.30
C LYS A 244 15.88 3.43 1.90
N GLN A 245 16.25 2.49 1.05
CA GLN A 245 15.68 2.36 -0.30
C GLN A 245 14.17 2.10 -0.26
N TYR A 246 13.70 1.30 0.69
CA TYR A 246 12.27 1.02 0.86
C TYR A 246 11.48 2.29 1.17
N TYR A 247 11.88 3.06 2.20
CA TYR A 247 11.19 4.30 2.56
C TYR A 247 11.26 5.34 1.45
N LEU A 248 12.42 5.51 0.81
CA LEU A 248 12.55 6.44 -0.30
C LEU A 248 11.72 6.03 -1.52
N ASN A 249 11.53 4.74 -1.78
CA ASN A 249 10.62 4.28 -2.82
C ASN A 249 9.16 4.65 -2.54
N ARG A 250 8.71 4.58 -1.27
CA ARG A 250 7.37 5.04 -0.88
C ARG A 250 7.22 6.53 -1.10
N VAL A 251 8.20 7.32 -0.67
CA VAL A 251 8.24 8.76 -0.93
C VAL A 251 8.24 9.03 -2.44
N GLY A 252 9.14 8.39 -3.20
CA GLY A 252 9.26 8.54 -4.65
C GLY A 252 7.93 8.30 -5.36
N LYS A 253 7.27 7.20 -5.04
CA LYS A 253 5.94 6.87 -5.60
C LYS A 253 4.90 7.95 -5.28
N TYR A 254 4.88 8.46 -4.06
CA TYR A 254 3.97 9.52 -3.65
C TYR A 254 4.22 10.84 -4.40
N ILE A 255 5.47 11.19 -4.65
CA ILE A 255 5.86 12.40 -5.39
C ILE A 255 5.83 12.24 -6.92
N GLY A 256 5.37 11.08 -7.42
CA GLY A 256 5.18 10.81 -8.84
C GLY A 256 6.40 10.26 -9.58
N MET A 257 7.38 9.69 -8.86
CA MET A 257 8.50 8.97 -9.48
C MET A 257 8.11 7.51 -9.77
N ASN A 258 8.53 6.99 -10.92
CA ASN A 258 8.33 5.57 -11.25
C ASN A 258 9.19 4.65 -10.38
N SER A 259 10.42 5.08 -10.08
CA SER A 259 11.37 4.37 -9.23
C SER A 259 12.41 5.31 -8.64
N ILE A 260 12.95 4.98 -7.47
CA ILE A 260 14.14 5.61 -6.89
C ILE A 260 15.37 4.88 -7.38
N GLU A 261 16.31 5.60 -7.95
CA GLU A 261 17.59 5.09 -8.41
C GLU A 261 18.70 5.37 -7.37
N LYS A 262 19.86 4.73 -7.55
CA LYS A 262 21.01 4.92 -6.66
C LYS A 262 21.41 6.40 -6.52
N LYS A 263 21.41 7.14 -7.63
CA LYS A 263 21.71 8.58 -7.64
C LYS A 263 20.75 9.42 -6.79
N ASP A 264 19.47 8.98 -6.65
CA ASP A 264 18.48 9.70 -5.84
C ASP A 264 18.69 9.42 -4.36
N ILE A 265 19.13 8.20 -4.02
CA ILE A 265 19.54 7.85 -2.66
C ILE A 265 20.77 8.67 -2.25
N GLU A 266 21.79 8.75 -3.11
CA GLU A 266 23.00 9.55 -2.88
C GLU A 266 22.69 11.04 -2.69
N LYS A 267 21.68 11.58 -3.39
CA LYS A 267 21.20 12.96 -3.15
C LYS A 267 20.65 13.13 -1.75
N VAL A 268 19.82 12.19 -1.27
CA VAL A 268 19.24 12.25 0.07
C VAL A 268 20.32 12.08 1.14
N GLU A 269 21.32 11.22 0.92
CA GLU A 269 22.48 11.07 1.80
C GLU A 269 23.25 12.40 1.95
N LYS A 270 23.54 13.08 0.84
CA LYS A 270 24.14 14.42 0.90
C LYS A 270 23.32 15.45 1.69
N VAL A 271 22.00 15.39 1.54
CA VAL A 271 21.10 16.25 2.35
C VAL A 271 21.25 15.97 3.83
N ILE A 272 21.38 14.68 4.21
CA ILE A 272 21.53 14.28 5.62
C ILE A 272 22.88 14.68 6.18
N ASP A 273 23.96 14.39 5.44
CA ASP A 273 25.34 14.53 5.90
C ASP A 273 25.83 15.99 5.85
N GLU A 274 25.54 16.69 4.75
CA GLU A 274 26.03 18.05 4.50
C GLU A 274 25.03 19.13 4.92
N ASN A 275 23.82 18.75 5.34
CA ASN A 275 22.72 19.65 5.73
C ASN A 275 22.39 20.70 4.65
N ILE A 276 22.40 20.28 3.40
CA ILE A 276 22.11 21.13 2.23
C ILE A 276 20.68 20.95 1.74
N LYS A 277 20.23 21.93 0.94
CA LYS A 277 18.98 21.84 0.17
C LYS A 277 19.29 21.51 -1.28
N ILE A 278 18.52 20.60 -1.87
CA ILE A 278 18.67 20.20 -3.26
C ILE A 278 17.32 20.23 -4.01
N ASP A 279 17.39 20.46 -5.32
CA ASP A 279 16.27 20.13 -6.21
C ASP A 279 16.26 18.61 -6.42
N PHE A 280 15.17 17.94 -6.04
CA PHE A 280 15.10 16.48 -6.01
C PHE A 280 14.43 15.91 -7.27
N PHE A 281 13.17 16.29 -7.52
CA PHE A 281 12.38 15.77 -8.65
C PHE A 281 11.24 16.73 -9.04
N LYS A 282 11.14 17.15 -10.30
CA LYS A 282 10.01 17.92 -10.90
C LYS A 282 9.37 18.98 -10.00
N GLY A 283 10.18 19.90 -9.48
CA GLY A 283 9.69 20.94 -8.57
C GLY A 283 9.75 20.61 -7.09
N TRP A 284 9.98 19.36 -6.73
CA TRP A 284 10.22 18.95 -5.36
C TRP A 284 11.65 19.29 -4.92
N ILE A 285 11.77 19.92 -3.79
CA ILE A 285 13.03 20.13 -3.08
C ILE A 285 13.12 19.19 -1.89
N CYS A 286 14.37 18.84 -1.52
CA CYS A 286 14.67 18.01 -0.37
C CYS A 286 15.69 18.71 0.52
N PHE A 287 15.47 18.72 1.84
CA PHE A 287 16.37 19.29 2.83
C PHE A 287 16.16 18.68 4.21
N LYS A 288 17.16 18.78 5.08
CA LYS A 288 17.08 18.32 6.48
C LYS A 288 16.46 19.38 7.37
N SER A 289 15.60 18.97 8.28
CA SER A 289 14.94 19.83 9.25
C SER A 289 14.88 19.14 10.61
N GLY A 290 15.71 19.57 11.54
CA GLY A 290 15.81 18.91 12.85
C GLY A 290 16.15 17.44 12.69
N GLY A 291 15.32 16.57 13.23
CA GLY A 291 15.46 15.10 13.11
C GLY A 291 14.79 14.48 11.90
N SER A 292 14.36 15.27 10.89
CA SER A 292 13.62 14.78 9.73
C SER A 292 14.24 15.26 8.42
N VAL A 293 13.99 14.52 7.34
CA VAL A 293 14.20 14.93 5.94
C VAL A 293 12.86 15.31 5.37
N LEU A 294 12.78 16.47 4.74
CA LEU A 294 11.57 17.05 4.18
C LEU A 294 11.66 17.09 2.65
N PHE A 295 10.54 16.74 2.03
CA PHE A 295 10.32 16.92 0.60
C PHE A 295 9.15 17.90 0.42
N ILE A 296 9.36 18.98 -0.33
CA ILE A 296 8.37 20.02 -0.58
C ILE A 296 8.24 20.26 -2.08
N ASP A 297 7.02 20.17 -2.60
CA ASP A 297 6.70 20.59 -3.96
C ASP A 297 6.53 22.10 -4.03
N LYS A 298 7.54 22.81 -4.53
CA LYS A 298 7.50 24.27 -4.68
C LYS A 298 6.23 24.80 -5.37
N ASN A 299 5.64 24.02 -6.28
CA ASN A 299 4.45 24.43 -7.03
C ASN A 299 3.18 24.47 -6.18
N LYS A 300 3.11 23.68 -5.11
CA LYS A 300 1.98 23.66 -4.16
C LYS A 300 2.08 24.70 -3.06
N TRP A 301 3.23 25.36 -2.95
CA TRP A 301 3.52 26.42 -2.00
C TRP A 301 3.66 27.78 -2.69
N ILE A 302 2.92 27.98 -3.78
CA ILE A 302 2.79 29.25 -4.50
C ILE A 302 1.48 29.90 -4.08
N ILE A 303 1.53 31.18 -3.72
CA ILE A 303 0.36 32.00 -3.48
C ILE A 303 -0.10 32.55 -4.83
N ASN A 304 -1.11 31.91 -5.42
CA ASN A 304 -1.67 32.34 -6.72
C ASN A 304 -2.61 33.54 -6.56
N ASP A 305 -3.38 33.56 -5.49
CA ASP A 305 -4.26 34.68 -5.09
C ASP A 305 -4.05 35.01 -3.63
N LYS A 306 -3.59 36.22 -3.34
CA LYS A 306 -3.33 36.67 -1.99
C LYS A 306 -4.60 36.89 -1.16
N SER A 307 -5.73 37.10 -1.81
CA SER A 307 -7.01 37.46 -1.18
C SER A 307 -7.99 36.30 -1.08
N ASN A 308 -7.85 35.30 -1.93
CA ASN A 308 -8.72 34.14 -1.98
C ASN A 308 -7.93 32.84 -1.83
N PHE A 309 -7.78 32.38 -0.59
CA PHE A 309 -7.01 31.19 -0.25
C PHE A 309 -7.79 30.28 0.70
N GLU A 310 -7.99 29.05 0.27
CA GLU A 310 -8.57 27.98 1.11
C GLU A 310 -7.51 26.97 1.50
N LYS A 311 -6.48 26.83 0.69
CA LYS A 311 -5.40 25.87 0.89
C LYS A 311 -4.03 26.49 0.49
N TYR A 312 -3.03 26.21 1.32
CA TYR A 312 -1.65 26.61 1.04
C TYR A 312 -0.67 25.58 1.65
N GLY A 313 -0.01 24.79 0.81
CA GLY A 313 0.77 23.66 1.28
C GLY A 313 -0.08 22.70 2.11
N PHE A 314 0.35 22.41 3.32
CA PHE A 314 -0.43 21.58 4.26
C PHE A 314 -1.37 22.39 5.18
N PHE A 315 -1.51 23.71 4.97
CA PHE A 315 -2.44 24.54 5.70
C PHE A 315 -3.78 24.62 4.97
N ASN A 316 -4.86 24.34 5.67
CA ASN A 316 -6.23 24.56 5.20
C ASN A 316 -6.81 25.75 5.98
N PHE A 317 -7.50 26.63 5.27
CA PHE A 317 -8.11 27.84 5.82
C PHE A 317 -9.61 27.81 5.63
N LYS A 318 -10.37 28.14 6.67
CA LYS A 318 -11.82 28.19 6.62
C LYS A 318 -12.33 29.43 7.34
N LYS A 319 -13.27 30.15 6.73
CA LYS A 319 -14.04 31.21 7.39
C LYS A 319 -15.25 30.61 8.07
N ILE A 320 -15.47 30.95 9.33
CA ILE A 320 -16.62 30.52 10.12
C ILE A 320 -17.28 31.74 10.80
N SER A 321 -18.56 31.58 11.16
CA SER A 321 -19.36 32.67 11.75
C SER A 321 -19.15 32.83 13.26
N SER A 322 -18.76 31.76 13.96
CA SER A 322 -18.56 31.79 15.41
C SER A 322 -17.57 30.73 15.88
N ILE A 323 -16.93 30.97 17.03
CA ILE A 323 -16.08 30.02 17.74
C ILE A 323 -16.24 30.25 19.24
N ASP A 324 -16.23 29.19 20.03
CA ASP A 324 -16.35 29.27 21.49
C ASP A 324 -15.08 29.79 22.15
N ILE A 325 -13.93 29.31 21.70
CA ILE A 325 -12.62 29.66 22.27
C ILE A 325 -11.62 29.92 21.16
N TYR A 326 -11.01 31.10 21.16
CA TYR A 326 -9.88 31.43 20.29
C TYR A 326 -8.59 30.74 20.76
N ASN A 327 -7.85 30.22 19.82
CA ASN A 327 -6.54 29.61 20.06
C ASN A 327 -5.52 30.05 18.98
N LYS A 328 -4.31 29.53 19.01
CA LYS A 328 -3.28 29.89 18.04
C LYS A 328 -3.62 29.58 16.56
N TRP A 329 -4.68 28.80 16.31
CA TRP A 329 -5.14 28.38 14.98
C TRP A 329 -6.36 29.16 14.48
N SER A 330 -6.78 30.20 15.16
CA SER A 330 -7.94 31.00 14.77
C SER A 330 -7.73 32.49 15.07
N ILE A 331 -8.25 33.37 14.21
CA ILE A 331 -8.28 34.81 14.41
C ILE A 331 -9.64 35.39 14.05
N SER A 332 -10.00 36.51 14.70
CA SER A 332 -11.15 37.32 14.30
C SER A 332 -10.71 38.39 13.29
N ILE A 333 -11.45 38.57 12.22
CA ILE A 333 -11.20 39.55 11.17
C ILE A 333 -12.25 40.64 11.24
N PRO A 334 -11.90 41.92 11.37
CA PRO A 334 -12.86 43.02 11.35
C PRO A 334 -13.65 43.04 10.02
N GLU A 335 -14.92 43.38 10.09
CA GLU A 335 -15.77 43.50 8.90
C GLU A 335 -15.22 44.56 7.93
N GLY A 336 -15.30 44.26 6.66
CA GLY A 336 -14.81 45.16 5.59
C GLY A 336 -13.28 45.21 5.43
N SER A 337 -12.52 44.43 6.22
CA SER A 337 -11.08 44.39 6.09
C SER A 337 -10.64 43.59 4.88
N ASN A 338 -9.57 44.06 4.22
CA ASN A 338 -8.85 43.28 3.21
C ASN A 338 -7.94 42.28 3.90
N VAL A 339 -8.08 41.00 3.56
CA VAL A 339 -7.28 39.90 4.13
C VAL A 339 -6.41 39.31 3.03
N SER A 340 -5.12 39.18 3.29
CA SER A 340 -4.20 38.54 2.34
C SER A 340 -3.24 37.58 3.04
N ILE A 341 -2.81 36.55 2.29
CA ILE A 341 -1.74 35.63 2.68
C ILE A 341 -0.45 36.03 1.97
N GLN A 342 0.65 36.01 2.71
CA GLN A 342 1.99 36.22 2.17
C GLN A 342 2.98 35.27 2.84
N THR A 343 4.20 35.22 2.34
CA THR A 343 5.33 34.53 2.97
C THR A 343 6.30 35.55 3.54
N LEU A 344 7.24 35.08 4.36
CA LEU A 344 8.25 35.93 5.03
C LEU A 344 8.94 36.88 4.04
N GLN A 345 8.98 38.16 4.41
CA GLN A 345 9.76 39.20 3.77
C GLN A 345 10.94 39.62 4.67
N ASP A 346 11.98 40.20 4.07
CA ASP A 346 13.15 40.65 4.82
C ASP A 346 12.79 41.74 5.83
N GLY A 347 13.28 41.60 7.06
CA GLY A 347 13.11 42.59 8.11
C GLY A 347 11.73 42.62 8.77
N GLU A 348 10.84 41.70 8.42
CA GLU A 348 9.45 41.68 8.84
C GLU A 348 9.27 41.53 10.34
N LYS A 349 8.30 42.28 10.91
CA LYS A 349 8.02 42.32 12.34
C LYS A 349 6.52 42.23 12.62
N ILE A 350 6.16 41.68 13.77
CA ILE A 350 4.80 41.66 14.31
C ILE A 350 4.73 42.41 15.63
N THR A 351 3.65 43.17 15.88
CA THR A 351 3.43 43.89 17.13
C THR A 351 3.10 42.92 18.28
N SER A 352 3.73 43.11 19.44
CA SER A 352 3.52 42.28 20.64
C SER A 352 3.82 43.08 21.90
N GLY A 353 2.77 43.51 22.61
CA GLY A 353 2.86 44.44 23.71
C GLY A 353 3.32 45.83 23.22
N ASN A 354 4.19 46.46 23.95
CA ASN A 354 4.79 47.75 23.55
C ASN A 354 5.97 47.57 22.57
N ASN A 355 6.25 46.32 22.14
CA ASN A 355 7.43 45.99 21.34
C ASN A 355 7.04 45.47 19.96
N SER A 356 8.00 45.49 19.07
CA SER A 356 7.92 44.86 17.75
C SER A 356 8.91 43.71 17.67
N LEU A 357 8.43 42.48 17.44
CA LEU A 357 9.25 41.28 17.39
C LEU A 357 9.55 40.91 15.93
N LYS A 358 10.78 40.54 15.64
CA LYS A 358 11.13 40.00 14.30
C LYS A 358 10.49 38.66 14.09
N VAL A 359 9.85 38.46 12.93
CA VAL A 359 9.21 37.17 12.55
C VAL A 359 10.22 36.03 12.54
N THR A 360 11.46 36.31 12.12
CA THR A 360 12.56 35.32 12.12
C THR A 360 12.95 34.84 13.52
N GLU A 361 12.85 35.68 14.56
CA GLU A 361 13.07 35.30 15.95
C GLU A 361 11.94 34.41 16.47
N ILE A 362 10.70 34.74 16.10
CA ILE A 362 9.53 33.91 16.46
C ILE A 362 9.68 32.52 15.83
N PHE A 363 10.03 32.44 14.57
CA PHE A 363 10.28 31.15 13.92
C PHE A 363 11.37 30.33 14.63
N ARG A 364 12.47 30.99 15.06
CA ARG A 364 13.54 30.33 15.79
C ARG A 364 13.07 29.81 17.15
N ASN A 365 12.31 30.59 17.89
CA ASN A 365 11.80 30.23 19.21
C ASN A 365 10.80 29.06 19.15
N TYR A 366 10.06 28.96 18.07
CA TYR A 366 9.14 27.83 17.81
C TYR A 366 9.78 26.66 17.06
N GLY A 367 11.09 26.68 16.82
CA GLY A 367 11.81 25.59 16.15
C GLY A 367 11.48 25.42 14.67
N VAL A 368 10.93 26.45 14.02
CA VAL A 368 10.66 26.39 12.58
C VAL A 368 11.98 26.44 11.82
N ASN A 369 12.23 25.38 11.04
CA ASN A 369 13.45 25.25 10.23
C ASN A 369 13.60 26.44 9.26
N SER A 370 14.87 26.84 9.00
CA SER A 370 15.20 27.99 8.14
C SER A 370 14.55 27.91 6.75
N GLU A 371 14.56 26.72 6.15
CA GLU A 371 14.01 26.49 4.81
C GLU A 371 12.48 26.55 4.79
N LEU A 372 11.81 26.08 5.87
CA LEU A 372 10.35 26.16 6.00
C LEU A 372 9.84 27.59 6.23
N ARG A 373 10.66 28.49 6.80
CA ARG A 373 10.25 29.88 7.06
C ARG A 373 9.82 30.61 5.81
N ASN A 374 10.50 30.33 4.68
CA ASN A 374 10.20 30.92 3.38
C ASN A 374 8.86 30.45 2.79
N PHE A 375 8.29 29.40 3.34
CA PHE A 375 7.00 28.83 2.94
C PHE A 375 5.92 29.01 4.02
N TRP A 376 6.24 29.57 5.18
CA TRP A 376 5.28 29.68 6.28
C TRP A 376 4.26 30.78 6.01
N PRO A 377 2.93 30.51 6.14
CA PRO A 377 1.92 31.49 5.83
C PRO A 377 1.85 32.59 6.90
N LEU A 378 1.83 33.82 6.43
CA LEU A 378 1.62 35.02 7.20
C LEU A 378 0.34 35.67 6.72
N ILE A 379 -0.59 35.96 7.63
CA ILE A 379 -1.87 36.60 7.33
C ILE A 379 -1.77 38.09 7.63
N TYR A 380 -2.10 38.88 6.64
CA TYR A 380 -2.17 40.32 6.71
C TYR A 380 -3.64 40.77 6.70
N VAL A 381 -3.93 41.80 7.50
CA VAL A 381 -5.21 42.51 7.50
C VAL A 381 -4.93 43.96 7.24
N ASN A 382 -5.50 44.53 6.19
CA ASN A 382 -5.24 45.92 5.74
C ASN A 382 -3.74 46.23 5.65
N ASP A 383 -2.98 45.34 4.99
CA ASP A 383 -1.53 45.43 4.77
C ASP A 383 -0.66 45.39 6.03
N THR A 384 -1.24 45.09 7.19
CA THR A 384 -0.50 44.92 8.43
C THR A 384 -0.41 43.44 8.78
N LEU A 385 0.80 42.98 9.22
CA LEU A 385 0.98 41.59 9.64
C LEU A 385 0.16 41.32 10.91
N TYR A 386 -0.84 40.48 10.75
CA TYR A 386 -1.87 40.21 11.75
C TYR A 386 -1.68 38.89 12.46
N TRP A 387 -1.19 37.86 11.74
CA TRP A 387 -1.06 36.52 12.26
C TRP A 387 0.04 35.72 11.57
N ILE A 388 0.97 35.16 12.34
CA ILE A 388 1.88 34.11 11.94
C ILE A 388 1.15 32.80 12.26
N VAL A 389 0.64 32.13 11.24
CA VAL A 389 -0.32 31.03 11.38
C VAL A 389 0.19 29.95 12.33
N GLY A 390 -0.63 29.63 13.35
CA GLY A 390 -0.32 28.61 14.34
C GLY A 390 0.79 28.97 15.34
N LEU A 391 1.44 30.14 15.21
CA LEU A 391 2.55 30.56 16.08
C LEU A 391 2.22 31.80 16.91
N ARG A 392 1.93 32.93 16.28
CA ARG A 392 1.74 34.20 16.99
C ARG A 392 0.72 35.11 16.31
N LYS A 393 -0.03 35.86 17.12
CA LYS A 393 -0.99 36.88 16.71
C LYS A 393 -0.42 38.26 17.09
N SER A 394 -0.76 39.29 16.32
CA SER A 394 -0.52 40.68 16.69
C SER A 394 -1.39 41.13 17.85
N ASP A 395 -1.03 42.21 18.53
CA ASP A 395 -1.85 42.77 19.60
C ASP A 395 -3.23 43.21 19.09
N GLU A 396 -3.31 43.69 17.86
CA GLU A 396 -4.54 44.08 17.22
C GLU A 396 -5.44 42.85 16.98
N ALA A 397 -4.88 41.74 16.53
CA ALA A 397 -5.59 40.51 16.38
C ALA A 397 -6.21 40.03 17.72
N ILE A 398 -5.42 40.07 18.78
CA ILE A 398 -5.87 39.69 20.14
C ILE A 398 -6.96 40.64 20.68
N LYS A 399 -6.86 41.95 20.43
CA LYS A 399 -7.90 42.90 20.79
C LYS A 399 -9.21 42.66 20.05
N ASN A 400 -9.09 42.36 18.76
CA ASN A 400 -10.24 42.12 17.91
C ASN A 400 -10.99 40.81 18.24
N GLU A 401 -10.30 39.79 18.74
CA GLU A 401 -10.94 38.56 19.27
C GLU A 401 -11.87 38.84 20.45
N LYS A 402 -11.58 39.84 21.26
CA LYS A 402 -12.44 40.27 22.38
C LYS A 402 -13.63 41.10 21.91
N LYS A 403 -13.50 41.80 20.79
CA LYS A 403 -14.48 42.77 20.28
C LYS A 403 -15.46 42.16 19.28
N TYR A 404 -14.95 41.27 18.40
CA TYR A 404 -15.72 40.69 17.31
C TYR A 404 -15.78 39.17 17.49
N LYS A 405 -16.97 38.62 17.49
CA LYS A 405 -17.22 37.16 17.58
C LYS A 405 -17.73 36.56 16.26
N SER A 406 -17.72 37.36 15.20
CA SER A 406 -18.12 36.99 13.84
C SER A 406 -16.94 37.12 12.87
N ASN A 407 -17.02 36.50 11.70
CA ASN A 407 -16.01 36.54 10.65
C ASN A 407 -14.62 36.03 11.11
N ILE A 408 -14.56 34.76 11.44
CA ILE A 408 -13.40 34.12 12.02
C ILE A 408 -12.67 33.31 10.94
N LEU A 409 -11.38 33.52 10.79
CA LEU A 409 -10.49 32.68 9.99
C LEU A 409 -9.86 31.63 10.89
N VAL A 410 -10.07 30.37 10.52
CA VAL A 410 -9.45 29.21 11.17
C VAL A 410 -8.48 28.56 10.23
N ALA A 411 -7.28 28.24 10.72
CA ALA A 411 -6.31 27.40 10.02
C ALA A 411 -6.26 26.02 10.67
N SER A 412 -6.04 25.01 9.87
CA SER A 412 -5.75 23.65 10.32
C SER A 412 -4.59 23.07 9.52
N VAL A 413 -3.88 22.12 10.10
CA VAL A 413 -2.80 21.40 9.45
C VAL A 413 -3.26 19.96 9.25
N GLU A 414 -3.30 19.53 8.00
CA GLU A 414 -3.65 18.16 7.63
C GLU A 414 -2.38 17.43 7.21
N LYS A 415 -1.97 16.45 8.02
CA LYS A 415 -0.84 15.57 7.73
C LYS A 415 -1.30 14.15 8.01
N GLY A 416 -1.50 13.36 6.95
CA GLY A 416 -1.70 11.91 7.05
C GLY A 416 -0.38 11.17 7.22
N SER A 417 -0.44 9.86 7.42
CA SER A 417 0.71 8.96 7.40
C SER A 417 0.76 8.12 6.12
N PHE A 418 1.84 7.40 5.89
CA PHE A 418 1.93 6.43 4.78
C PHE A 418 1.27 5.08 5.14
N GLU A 419 0.78 4.94 6.36
CA GLU A 419 0.01 3.80 6.82
C GLU A 419 -1.47 3.91 6.37
N ASP A 420 -1.95 5.15 6.14
CA ASP A 420 -3.27 5.45 5.59
C ASP A 420 -3.22 5.20 4.04
#